data_a8c473b968da42d328996669be6782c0
#
_entry.id   a8c473b968da42d328996669be6782c0
#
_cell.length_a   1.000
_cell.length_b   1.000
_cell.length_c   1.000
_cell.angle_alpha   90.00
_cell.angle_beta   90.00
_cell.angle_gamma   90.00
#
_symmetry.space_group_name_H-M   'P 1'
#
loop_
_entity.id
_entity.type
_entity.pdbx_description
1 polymer ?
#
loop_
_entity_poly.entity_id
_entity_poly.type
_entity_poly.pdbx_seq_one_letter_code
_entity_poly.pdbx_strand_id
1 'polypeptide(L)' 'MIPYATSNDIARCKRIIERQLSENSIVVDSKKIDKLTIEIMDLAYAKGGSYSDKTIEQFTKVYIARFRL' A
#
# COMPACT_ATOMS: atom_id res chain seq x y z
N MET A 1 -4.54 6.42 12.08
CA MET A 1 -5.87 5.87 11.75
C MET A 1 -6.18 6.16 10.28
N ILE A 2 -6.75 5.19 9.59
CA ILE A 2 -7.07 5.34 8.17
C ILE A 2 -8.55 5.68 8.05
N PRO A 3 -8.90 6.87 7.53
CA PRO A 3 -10.30 7.28 7.47
C PRO A 3 -11.10 6.38 6.52
N TYR A 4 -12.28 5.98 6.98
CA TYR A 4 -13.26 5.21 6.22
C TYR A 4 -12.77 3.85 5.71
N ALA A 5 -11.65 3.35 6.22
CA ALA A 5 -11.13 2.04 5.84
C ALA A 5 -11.68 0.95 6.75
N THR A 6 -12.13 -0.15 6.17
CA THR A 6 -12.55 -1.34 6.91
C THR A 6 -11.38 -2.31 7.05
N SER A 7 -11.53 -3.32 7.90
CA SER A 7 -10.55 -4.39 8.01
C SER A 7 -10.34 -5.10 6.68
N ASN A 8 -11.41 -5.26 5.89
CA ASN A 8 -11.33 -5.88 4.56
C ASN A 8 -10.53 -5.02 3.61
N ASP A 9 -10.70 -3.69 3.67
CA ASP A 9 -9.92 -2.77 2.84
C ASP A 9 -8.44 -2.88 3.16
N ILE A 10 -8.11 -2.90 4.44
CA ILE A 10 -6.70 -3.00 4.88
C ILE A 10 -6.09 -4.31 4.41
N ALA A 11 -6.79 -5.43 4.57
CA ALA A 11 -6.31 -6.73 4.15
C ALA A 11 -6.10 -6.80 2.63
N ARG A 12 -7.04 -6.24 1.87
CA ARG A 12 -6.97 -6.20 0.41
C ARG A 12 -5.80 -5.35 -0.06
N CYS A 13 -5.63 -4.17 0.53
CA CYS A 13 -4.54 -3.26 0.18
C CYS A 13 -3.18 -3.88 0.53
N LYS A 14 -3.08 -4.51 1.70
CA LYS A 14 -1.86 -5.19 2.10
C LYS A 14 -1.46 -6.26 1.09
N ARG A 15 -2.43 -7.02 0.59
CA ARG A 15 -2.19 -8.08 -0.40
C ARG A 15 -1.65 -7.51 -1.71
N ILE A 16 -2.21 -6.39 -2.16
CA ILE A 16 -1.78 -5.71 -3.37
C ILE A 16 -0.34 -5.22 -3.20
N ILE A 17 -0.04 -4.60 -2.06
CA ILE A 17 1.30 -4.08 -1.76
C ILE A 17 2.31 -5.22 -1.71
N GLU A 18 1.98 -6.31 -1.01
CA GLU A 18 2.86 -7.47 -0.92
C GLU A 18 3.17 -8.06 -2.30
N ARG A 19 2.16 -8.14 -3.16
CA ARG A 19 2.36 -8.65 -4.53
C ARG A 19 3.31 -7.77 -5.30
N GLN A 20 3.15 -6.46 -5.24
CA GLN A 20 4.03 -5.55 -5.96
C GLN A 20 5.46 -5.58 -5.44
N LEU A 21 5.64 -5.67 -4.14
CA LEU A 21 6.96 -5.82 -3.55
C LEU A 21 7.63 -7.10 -4.06
N SER A 22 6.88 -8.20 -4.07
CA SER A 22 7.36 -9.48 -4.56
C SER A 22 7.75 -9.42 -6.04
N GLU A 23 6.93 -8.77 -6.85
CA GLU A 23 7.20 -8.61 -8.29
C GLU A 23 8.45 -7.79 -8.55
N ASN A 24 8.82 -6.93 -7.62
CA ASN A 24 10.03 -6.12 -7.72
C ASN A 24 11.20 -6.71 -6.93
N SER A 25 11.07 -7.94 -6.47
CA SER A 25 12.09 -8.67 -5.71
C SER A 25 12.49 -7.93 -4.42
N ILE A 26 11.54 -7.25 -3.81
CA ILE A 26 11.76 -6.52 -2.55
C ILE A 26 11.26 -7.36 -1.40
N VAL A 27 12.15 -7.64 -0.44
CA VAL A 27 11.81 -8.42 0.75
C VAL A 27 11.82 -7.50 1.96
N VAL A 28 10.67 -7.44 2.66
CA VAL A 28 10.54 -6.69 3.89
C VAL A 28 9.84 -7.56 4.94
N ASP A 29 10.08 -7.26 6.22
CA ASP A 29 9.44 -8.04 7.27
C ASP A 29 7.97 -7.64 7.44
N SER A 30 7.22 -8.45 8.20
CA SER A 30 5.78 -8.27 8.35
C SER A 30 5.43 -6.96 9.05
N LYS A 31 6.25 -6.50 9.99
CA LYS A 31 6.01 -5.23 10.67
C LYS A 31 6.13 -4.07 9.71
N LYS A 32 7.13 -4.13 8.84
CA LYS A 32 7.34 -3.09 7.84
C LYS A 32 6.22 -3.08 6.81
N ILE A 33 5.72 -4.26 6.42
CA ILE A 33 4.61 -4.36 5.50
C ILE A 33 3.35 -3.71 6.10
N ASP A 34 3.06 -3.98 7.37
CA ASP A 34 1.92 -3.38 8.03
C ASP A 34 2.02 -1.85 8.04
N LYS A 35 3.20 -1.34 8.36
CA LYS A 35 3.45 0.08 8.37
C LYS A 35 3.31 0.70 6.98
N LEU A 36 3.89 0.04 5.97
CA LEU A 36 3.79 0.48 4.58
C LEU A 36 2.36 0.51 4.10
N THR A 37 1.58 -0.49 4.48
CA THR A 37 0.17 -0.56 4.09
C THR A 37 -0.58 0.67 4.57
N ILE A 38 -0.40 1.04 5.83
CA ILE A 38 -1.05 2.21 6.39
C ILE A 38 -0.58 3.48 5.71
N GLU A 39 0.73 3.63 5.49
CA GLU A 39 1.29 4.81 4.83
C GLU A 39 0.77 4.96 3.40
N ILE A 40 0.74 3.87 2.65
CA ILE A 40 0.28 3.90 1.26
C ILE A 40 -1.22 4.16 1.20
N MET A 41 -2.01 3.58 2.11
CA MET A 41 -3.44 3.84 2.17
C MET A 41 -3.74 5.30 2.52
N ASP A 42 -3.01 5.87 3.47
CA ASP A 42 -3.14 7.28 3.82
C ASP A 42 -2.88 8.17 2.59
N LEU A 43 -1.79 7.87 1.88
CA LEU A 43 -1.42 8.62 0.69
C LEU A 43 -2.46 8.46 -0.41
N ALA A 44 -2.94 7.24 -0.63
CA ALA A 44 -3.95 6.96 -1.63
C ALA A 44 -5.25 7.71 -1.36
N TYR A 45 -5.67 7.76 -0.10
CA TYR A 45 -6.87 8.50 0.27
C TYR A 45 -6.67 10.00 0.12
N ALA A 46 -5.55 10.52 0.60
CA ALA A 46 -5.27 11.96 0.58
C ALA A 46 -5.09 12.50 -0.84
N LYS A 47 -4.44 11.74 -1.71
CA LYS A 47 -4.12 12.18 -3.08
C LYS A 47 -5.05 11.60 -4.12
N GLY A 48 -5.50 10.36 -3.94
CA GLY A 48 -6.35 9.66 -4.90
C GLY A 48 -7.82 9.59 -4.51
N GLY A 49 -8.14 9.86 -3.27
CA GLY A 49 -9.52 9.89 -2.78
C GLY A 49 -10.18 8.53 -2.61
N SER A 50 -9.43 7.44 -2.71
CA SER A 50 -10.03 6.11 -2.59
C SER A 50 -9.01 5.04 -2.23
N TYR A 51 -9.54 3.87 -1.84
CA TYR A 51 -8.74 2.68 -1.59
C TYR A 51 -8.95 1.61 -2.67
N SER A 52 -9.31 2.04 -3.89
CA SER A 52 -9.51 1.08 -4.98
C SER A 52 -8.21 0.38 -5.34
N ASP A 53 -8.32 -0.82 -5.89
CA ASP A 53 -7.15 -1.62 -6.27
C ASP A 53 -6.20 -0.83 -7.17
N LYS A 54 -6.76 -0.15 -8.16
CA LYS A 54 -5.98 0.62 -9.11
C LYS A 54 -5.23 1.77 -8.43
N THR A 55 -5.89 2.47 -7.52
CA THR A 55 -5.27 3.57 -6.78
C THR A 55 -4.14 3.06 -5.89
N ILE A 56 -4.38 1.97 -5.17
CA ILE A 56 -3.36 1.38 -4.31
C ILE A 56 -2.16 0.89 -5.14
N GLU A 57 -2.41 0.23 -6.27
CA GLU A 57 -1.33 -0.22 -7.15
C GLU A 57 -0.47 0.95 -7.63
N GLN A 58 -1.12 2.02 -8.05
CA GLN A 58 -0.44 3.21 -8.55
C GLN A 58 0.44 3.84 -7.48
N PHE A 59 -0.11 4.05 -6.28
CA PHE A 59 0.66 4.68 -5.20
C PHE A 59 1.74 3.76 -4.65
N THR A 60 1.52 2.45 -4.70
CA THR A 60 2.57 1.50 -4.32
C THR A 60 3.76 1.61 -5.27
N LYS A 61 3.50 1.69 -6.58
CA LYS A 61 4.57 1.88 -7.58
C LYS A 61 5.34 3.16 -7.35
N VAL A 62 4.63 4.25 -7.07
CA VAL A 62 5.26 5.54 -6.78
C VAL A 62 6.13 5.41 -5.53
N TYR A 63 5.61 4.75 -4.51
CA TYR A 63 6.32 4.59 -3.24
C TYR A 63 7.59 3.77 -3.41
N ILE A 64 7.52 2.67 -4.16
CA ILE A 64 8.69 1.84 -4.45
C ILE A 64 9.75 2.63 -5.21
N ALA A 65 9.34 3.35 -6.26
CA ALA A 65 10.26 4.12 -7.08
C ALA A 65 10.92 5.25 -6.28
N ARG A 66 10.14 5.93 -5.46
CA ARG A 66 10.63 7.10 -4.71
C ARG A 66 11.57 6.72 -3.56
N PHE A 67 11.25 5.66 -2.86
CA PHE A 67 12.01 5.26 -1.67
C PHE A 67 12.93 4.07 -1.89
N ARG A 68 12.93 3.54 -3.09
CA ARG A 68 13.78 2.38 -3.48
C ARG A 68 13.66 1.21 -2.51
N LEU A 69 12.42 0.90 -2.21
CA LEU A 69 12.16 -0.23 -1.31
C LEU A 69 12.63 -1.55 -1.91
#